data_d806ee2c3f14c7b5d4f66b5d9ea222a9
#
_entry.id   d806ee2c3f14c7b5d4f66b5d9ea222a9
#
_cell.length_a   1.000
_cell.length_b   1.000
_cell.length_c   1.000
_cell.angle_alpha   90.00
_cell.angle_beta   90.00
_cell.angle_gamma   90.00
#
_symmetry.space_group_name_H-M   'P 1'
#
loop_
_entity.id
_entity.type
_entity.pdbx_description
1 polymer ?
#
loop_
_entity_poly.entity_id
_entity_poly.type
_entity_poly.pdbx_seq_one_letter_code
_entity_poly.pdbx_strand_id
1 'polypeptide(L)'
;MSDDRFFTGREIAAALTFVVLGTLIGVTSYRAGLNIAGEGAGAVVAASTTPAPPNGQTLYAGNCAGCHGAQAQGGVGPGLAETKGWSLADFGQAVLHGQAPGGRTLAPVMPRFADTGLDGAPPTDDQIKVLHEYLKGL
;
A
#
# COMPACT_ATOMS: atom_id res chain seq x y z
N MET A 1 -59.71 21.47 -32.59
CA MET A 1 -59.36 20.04 -32.64
C MET A 1 -57.82 20.02 -32.60
N SER A 2 -57.29 19.79 -31.41
CA SER A 2 -55.85 19.79 -31.15
C SER A 2 -55.31 18.43 -31.61
N ASP A 3 -54.40 18.45 -32.57
CA ASP A 3 -53.71 17.27 -33.05
C ASP A 3 -52.58 16.93 -32.05
N ASP A 4 -52.94 16.25 -30.97
CA ASP A 4 -52.04 15.83 -29.93
C ASP A 4 -51.18 14.62 -30.34
N ARG A 5 -50.58 14.69 -31.53
CA ARG A 5 -49.53 13.72 -31.90
C ARG A 5 -48.19 14.24 -31.43
N PHE A 6 -47.88 13.97 -30.16
CA PHE A 6 -46.60 14.35 -29.55
C PHE A 6 -45.39 13.73 -30.25
N PHE A 7 -45.57 12.60 -30.97
CA PHE A 7 -44.49 11.95 -31.72
C PHE A 7 -44.99 11.38 -33.05
N THR A 8 -44.16 11.49 -34.07
CA THR A 8 -44.40 10.82 -35.38
C THR A 8 -44.00 9.34 -35.27
N GLY A 9 -44.59 8.50 -36.14
CA GLY A 9 -44.23 7.05 -36.15
C GLY A 9 -42.74 6.80 -36.39
N ARG A 10 -42.03 7.71 -37.07
CA ARG A 10 -40.58 7.62 -37.28
C ARG A 10 -39.79 7.91 -36.01
N GLU A 11 -40.24 8.85 -35.20
CA GLU A 11 -39.60 9.18 -33.91
C GLU A 11 -39.79 8.07 -32.88
N ILE A 12 -40.98 7.47 -32.86
CA ILE A 12 -41.26 6.28 -32.01
C ILE A 12 -40.36 5.11 -32.46
N ALA A 13 -40.25 4.84 -33.75
CA ALA A 13 -39.38 3.79 -34.26
C ALA A 13 -37.91 4.04 -33.91
N ALA A 14 -37.44 5.29 -34.07
CA ALA A 14 -36.08 5.65 -33.69
C ALA A 14 -35.83 5.47 -32.19
N ALA A 15 -36.76 5.92 -31.34
CA ALA A 15 -36.62 5.75 -29.87
C ALA A 15 -36.59 4.28 -29.46
N LEU A 16 -37.45 3.43 -30.07
CA LEU A 16 -37.45 2.00 -29.82
C LEU A 16 -36.13 1.34 -30.23
N THR A 17 -35.58 1.75 -31.39
CA THR A 17 -34.27 1.25 -31.84
C THR A 17 -33.15 1.62 -30.88
N PHE A 18 -33.14 2.84 -30.37
CA PHE A 18 -32.15 3.28 -29.38
C PHE A 18 -32.28 2.49 -28.07
N VAL A 19 -33.49 2.23 -27.59
CA VAL A 19 -33.74 1.45 -26.38
C VAL A 19 -33.24 0.01 -26.56
N VAL A 20 -33.56 -0.62 -27.70
CA VAL A 20 -33.13 -2.00 -27.99
C VAL A 20 -31.62 -2.10 -28.11
N LEU A 21 -30.97 -1.19 -28.84
CA LEU A 21 -29.51 -1.15 -28.96
C LEU A 21 -28.84 -0.88 -27.61
N GLY A 22 -29.35 0.06 -26.84
CA GLY A 22 -28.81 0.40 -25.51
C GLY A 22 -28.92 -0.77 -24.53
N THR A 23 -30.05 -1.49 -24.54
CA THR A 23 -30.23 -2.69 -23.69
C THR A 23 -29.30 -3.83 -24.13
N LEU A 24 -29.15 -4.07 -25.44
CA LEU A 24 -28.23 -5.09 -25.94
C LEU A 24 -26.78 -4.80 -25.55
N ILE A 25 -26.32 -3.56 -25.73
CA ILE A 25 -24.97 -3.13 -25.32
C ILE A 25 -24.81 -3.26 -23.81
N GLY A 26 -25.80 -2.80 -23.03
CA GLY A 26 -25.77 -2.89 -21.57
C GLY A 26 -25.69 -4.33 -21.08
N VAL A 27 -26.50 -5.23 -21.63
CA VAL A 27 -26.50 -6.66 -21.23
C VAL A 27 -25.20 -7.35 -21.65
N THR A 28 -24.69 -7.07 -22.86
CA THR A 28 -23.41 -7.69 -23.29
C THR A 28 -22.22 -7.17 -22.47
N SER A 29 -22.17 -5.87 -22.18
CA SER A 29 -21.14 -5.28 -21.33
C SER A 29 -21.22 -5.79 -19.90
N TYR A 30 -22.43 -5.92 -19.35
CA TYR A 30 -22.64 -6.48 -18.02
C TYR A 30 -22.18 -7.95 -17.95
N ARG A 31 -22.53 -8.76 -18.95
CA ARG A 31 -22.09 -10.17 -19.01
C ARG A 31 -20.59 -10.31 -19.22
N ALA A 32 -19.99 -9.45 -20.05
CA ALA A 32 -18.53 -9.40 -20.22
C ALA A 32 -17.84 -9.02 -18.91
N GLY A 33 -18.39 -8.02 -18.19
CA GLY A 33 -17.91 -7.63 -16.87
C GLY A 33 -18.00 -8.76 -15.84
N LEU A 34 -19.12 -9.52 -15.83
CA LEU A 34 -19.26 -10.69 -14.96
C LEU A 34 -18.26 -11.80 -15.30
N ASN A 35 -17.95 -12.03 -16.58
CA ASN A 35 -16.98 -13.05 -16.98
C ASN A 35 -15.53 -12.63 -16.63
N ILE A 36 -15.21 -11.35 -16.69
CA ILE A 36 -13.91 -10.81 -16.26
C ILE A 36 -13.82 -10.80 -14.72
N ALA A 37 -14.94 -10.54 -14.04
CA ALA A 37 -15.05 -10.58 -12.59
C ALA A 37 -15.28 -12.02 -12.07
N GLY A 38 -15.75 -12.94 -12.88
CA GLY A 38 -16.39 -14.19 -12.46
C GLY A 38 -15.49 -15.38 -12.24
N GLU A 39 -14.18 -15.31 -12.52
CA GLU A 39 -13.25 -16.32 -12.00
C GLU A 39 -12.37 -15.81 -10.84
N GLY A 40 -12.57 -14.56 -10.42
CA GLY A 40 -11.87 -13.95 -9.29
C GLY A 40 -12.72 -13.12 -8.33
N ALA A 41 -13.96 -12.75 -8.69
CA ALA A 41 -14.73 -11.76 -7.92
C ALA A 41 -15.92 -12.33 -7.14
N GLY A 42 -16.07 -13.64 -7.10
CA GLY A 42 -16.93 -14.33 -6.14
C GLY A 42 -16.16 -14.77 -4.89
N ALA A 43 -14.84 -14.76 -4.94
CA ALA A 43 -14.05 -14.58 -3.76
C ALA A 43 -14.10 -13.08 -3.45
N VAL A 44 -15.05 -12.62 -2.63
CA VAL A 44 -14.64 -11.72 -1.58
C VAL A 44 -13.39 -12.40 -1.05
N VAL A 45 -12.22 -11.90 -1.41
CA VAL A 45 -11.07 -12.14 -0.60
C VAL A 45 -11.54 -11.69 0.78
N ALA A 46 -12.05 -12.66 1.57
CA ALA A 46 -11.83 -12.59 2.98
C ALA A 46 -10.32 -12.42 2.99
N ALA A 47 -9.89 -11.15 2.99
CA ALA A 47 -8.52 -10.81 3.20
C ALA A 47 -8.18 -11.65 4.41
N SER A 48 -7.36 -12.66 4.17
CA SER A 48 -6.85 -13.44 5.28
C SER A 48 -6.29 -12.37 6.16
N THR A 49 -6.96 -12.10 7.29
CA THR A 49 -6.59 -11.05 8.23
C THR A 49 -5.32 -11.41 8.97
N THR A 50 -4.61 -12.42 8.48
CA THR A 50 -3.23 -12.68 8.85
C THR A 50 -2.39 -11.70 8.03
N PRO A 51 -1.85 -10.65 8.66
CA PRO A 51 -0.94 -9.73 7.98
C PRO A 51 0.19 -10.56 7.37
N ALA A 52 0.56 -10.24 6.12
CA ALA A 52 1.73 -10.86 5.53
C ALA A 52 2.94 -10.65 6.47
N PRO A 53 3.81 -11.65 6.63
CA PRO A 53 4.97 -11.50 7.49
C PRO A 53 5.77 -10.27 7.04
N PRO A 54 6.29 -9.47 7.98
CA PRO A 54 7.00 -8.26 7.65
C PRO A 54 8.25 -8.56 6.83
N ASN A 55 8.53 -7.70 5.84
CA ASN A 55 9.70 -7.82 4.97
C ASN A 55 10.67 -6.67 5.24
N GLY A 56 11.90 -6.98 5.69
CA GLY A 56 12.89 -5.98 6.08
C GLY A 56 13.29 -5.04 4.94
N GLN A 57 13.40 -5.53 3.71
CA GLN A 57 13.71 -4.71 2.54
C GLN A 57 12.59 -3.69 2.25
N THR A 58 11.34 -4.14 2.29
CA THR A 58 10.18 -3.27 2.06
C THR A 58 10.08 -2.21 3.15
N LEU A 59 10.22 -2.60 4.41
CA LEU A 59 10.24 -1.68 5.55
C LEU A 59 11.35 -0.64 5.42
N TYR A 60 12.57 -1.09 5.07
CA TYR A 60 13.71 -0.22 4.86
C TYR A 60 13.46 0.79 3.73
N ALA A 61 12.99 0.32 2.59
CA ALA A 61 12.73 1.15 1.42
C ALA A 61 11.67 2.23 1.70
N GLY A 62 10.62 1.88 2.44
CA GLY A 62 9.52 2.80 2.76
C GLY A 62 9.84 3.82 3.85
N ASN A 63 10.67 3.46 4.83
CA ASN A 63 10.82 4.27 6.04
C ASN A 63 12.23 4.83 6.27
N CYS A 64 13.26 4.25 5.66
CA CYS A 64 14.65 4.54 6.01
C CYS A 64 15.48 5.02 4.82
N ALA A 65 15.28 4.44 3.64
CA ALA A 65 16.12 4.64 2.46
C ALA A 65 16.17 6.10 1.98
N GLY A 66 15.09 6.86 2.18
CA GLY A 66 15.03 8.27 1.79
C GLY A 66 16.09 9.14 2.46
N CYS A 67 16.46 8.82 3.69
CA CYS A 67 17.49 9.54 4.44
C CYS A 67 18.83 8.79 4.46
N HIS A 68 18.80 7.45 4.60
CA HIS A 68 20.01 6.65 4.81
C HIS A 68 20.59 6.04 3.52
N GLY A 69 19.95 6.30 2.37
CA GLY A 69 20.36 5.77 1.07
C GLY A 69 19.82 4.35 0.83
N ALA A 70 19.59 3.98 -0.44
CA ALA A 70 18.99 2.70 -0.82
C ALA A 70 19.77 1.46 -0.35
N GLN A 71 21.06 1.60 -0.10
CA GLN A 71 21.97 0.55 0.37
C GLN A 71 22.59 0.91 1.73
N ALA A 72 21.89 1.72 2.52
CA ALA A 72 22.34 2.16 3.84
C ALA A 72 23.71 2.89 3.85
N GLN A 73 24.12 3.41 2.70
CA GLN A 73 25.41 4.11 2.54
C GLN A 73 25.42 5.52 3.14
N GLY A 74 24.25 6.06 3.51
CA GLY A 74 24.07 7.42 3.93
C GLY A 74 23.53 8.34 2.83
N GLY A 75 23.19 9.55 3.22
CA GLY A 75 22.64 10.60 2.38
C GLY A 75 22.39 11.83 3.24
N VAL A 76 21.14 12.21 3.44
CA VAL A 76 20.74 13.23 4.44
C VAL A 76 21.08 12.74 5.86
N GLY A 77 20.83 11.45 6.12
CA GLY A 77 21.24 10.76 7.35
C GLY A 77 22.59 10.04 7.16
N PRO A 78 23.21 9.60 8.28
CA PRO A 78 24.47 8.87 8.23
C PRO A 78 24.31 7.49 7.59
N GLY A 79 25.41 6.90 7.12
CA GLY A 79 25.47 5.50 6.75
C GLY A 79 25.19 4.60 7.96
N LEU A 80 24.57 3.42 7.71
CA LEU A 80 24.14 2.50 8.76
C LEU A 80 25.08 1.29 8.95
N ALA A 81 26.27 1.34 8.42
CA ALA A 81 27.23 0.22 8.54
C ALA A 81 27.51 -0.19 9.99
N GLU A 82 27.51 0.77 10.93
CA GLU A 82 27.72 0.50 12.35
C GLU A 82 26.61 -0.36 12.98
N THR A 83 25.39 -0.25 12.47
CA THR A 83 24.23 -0.97 13.03
C THR A 83 24.34 -2.49 12.86
N LYS A 84 25.18 -2.97 11.94
CA LYS A 84 25.44 -4.40 11.71
C LYS A 84 26.03 -5.10 12.96
N GLY A 85 26.81 -4.36 13.73
CA GLY A 85 27.42 -4.84 14.98
C GLY A 85 26.57 -4.68 16.21
N TRP A 86 25.42 -4.03 16.13
CA TRP A 86 24.56 -3.79 17.27
C TRP A 86 23.77 -5.04 17.68
N SER A 87 23.40 -5.11 18.94
CA SER A 87 22.40 -6.08 19.37
C SER A 87 21.01 -5.69 18.81
N LEU A 88 20.09 -6.65 18.72
CA LEU A 88 18.70 -6.35 18.32
C LEU A 88 18.05 -5.36 19.29
N ALA A 89 18.36 -5.45 20.58
CA ALA A 89 17.84 -4.54 21.59
C ALA A 89 18.35 -3.11 21.37
N ASP A 90 19.65 -2.93 21.12
CA ASP A 90 20.23 -1.61 20.84
C ASP A 90 19.67 -1.01 19.56
N PHE A 91 19.55 -1.82 18.51
CA PHE A 91 18.94 -1.41 17.27
C PHE A 91 17.48 -0.95 17.46
N GLY A 92 16.70 -1.74 18.22
CA GLY A 92 15.33 -1.37 18.59
C GLY A 92 15.27 -0.06 19.35
N GLN A 93 16.13 0.14 20.35
CA GLN A 93 16.20 1.41 21.10
C GLN A 93 16.54 2.59 20.20
N ALA A 94 17.45 2.43 19.25
CA ALA A 94 17.80 3.47 18.31
C ALA A 94 16.63 3.84 17.39
N VAL A 95 15.98 2.85 16.80
CA VAL A 95 14.86 3.06 15.84
C VAL A 95 13.61 3.58 16.56
N LEU A 96 13.24 2.97 17.68
CA LEU A 96 12.00 3.30 18.38
C LEU A 96 12.10 4.59 19.19
N HIS A 97 13.22 4.79 19.86
CA HIS A 97 13.37 5.86 20.85
C HIS A 97 14.52 6.82 20.58
N GLY A 98 15.32 6.56 19.54
CA GLY A 98 16.47 7.37 19.19
C GLY A 98 17.64 7.28 20.18
N GLN A 99 17.76 6.13 20.87
CA GLN A 99 18.83 5.86 21.82
C GLN A 99 19.78 4.82 21.22
N ALA A 100 20.91 5.29 20.70
CA ALA A 100 21.94 4.40 20.16
C ALA A 100 22.88 3.90 21.26
N PRO A 101 23.65 2.82 20.99
CA PRO A 101 24.63 2.29 21.93
C PRO A 101 25.59 3.36 22.48
N GLY A 102 26.07 3.14 23.70
CA GLY A 102 26.96 4.08 24.39
C GLY A 102 26.29 5.33 24.93
N GLY A 103 24.95 5.35 25.05
CA GLY A 103 24.20 6.50 25.58
C GLY A 103 24.04 7.63 24.57
N ARG A 104 24.32 7.40 23.31
CA ARG A 104 24.21 8.41 22.24
C ARG A 104 22.75 8.61 21.85
N THR A 105 22.25 9.84 21.99
CA THR A 105 20.94 10.23 21.48
C THR A 105 21.03 10.64 20.02
N LEU A 106 20.17 10.06 19.17
CA LEU A 106 20.10 10.39 17.76
C LEU A 106 19.47 11.76 17.52
N ALA A 107 19.84 12.40 16.42
CA ALA A 107 19.32 13.70 16.04
C ALA A 107 17.77 13.69 15.95
N PRO A 108 17.10 14.79 16.32
CA PRO A 108 15.63 14.86 16.31
C PRO A 108 14.99 14.68 14.93
N VAL A 109 15.76 14.90 13.85
CA VAL A 109 15.30 14.73 12.47
C VAL A 109 15.02 13.25 12.14
N MET A 110 15.67 12.31 12.83
CA MET A 110 15.32 10.90 12.74
C MET A 110 14.04 10.65 13.53
N PRO A 111 12.98 10.14 12.89
CA PRO A 111 11.72 9.84 13.59
C PRO A 111 11.92 8.88 14.76
N ARG A 112 11.13 9.05 15.80
CA ARG A 112 10.98 8.08 16.88
C ARG A 112 9.82 7.19 16.49
N PHE A 113 10.12 5.99 15.93
CA PHE A 113 9.09 5.14 15.36
C PHE A 113 8.10 4.58 16.39
N ALA A 114 8.45 4.61 17.68
CA ALA A 114 7.48 4.34 18.75
C ALA A 114 6.33 5.36 18.74
N ASP A 115 6.62 6.61 18.38
CA ASP A 115 5.64 7.71 18.39
C ASP A 115 4.97 7.91 17.04
N THR A 116 5.74 7.77 15.95
CA THR A 116 5.28 8.06 14.58
C THR A 116 4.69 6.84 13.86
N GLY A 117 4.95 5.66 14.38
CA GLY A 117 4.61 4.40 13.70
C GLY A 117 5.67 3.97 12.68
N LEU A 118 5.64 2.70 12.31
CA LEU A 118 6.43 2.10 11.25
C LEU A 118 5.45 1.55 10.21
N ASP A 119 5.58 1.99 8.96
CA ASP A 119 4.67 1.62 7.88
C ASP A 119 3.19 2.00 8.16
N GLY A 120 3.00 3.11 8.87
CA GLY A 120 1.68 3.66 9.20
C GLY A 120 0.95 2.99 10.37
N ALA A 121 1.62 2.09 11.11
CA ALA A 121 1.08 1.38 12.27
C ALA A 121 2.09 1.37 13.43
N PRO A 122 1.65 1.09 14.67
CA PRO A 122 2.57 0.87 15.77
C PRO A 122 3.59 -0.23 15.44
N PRO A 123 4.88 -0.03 15.70
CA PRO A 123 5.92 -0.99 15.38
C PRO A 123 5.74 -2.31 16.14
N THR A 124 6.11 -3.41 15.49
CA THR A 124 6.15 -4.73 16.11
C THR A 124 7.60 -5.22 16.27
N ASP A 125 7.85 -6.12 17.22
CA ASP A 125 9.18 -6.72 17.43
C ASP A 125 9.66 -7.47 16.18
N ASP A 126 8.75 -8.13 15.45
CA ASP A 126 9.08 -8.82 14.20
C ASP A 126 9.52 -7.84 13.10
N GLN A 127 8.89 -6.67 13.01
CA GLN A 127 9.31 -5.63 12.07
C GLN A 127 10.73 -5.13 12.39
N ILE A 128 11.01 -4.85 13.65
CA ILE A 128 12.36 -4.43 14.10
C ILE A 128 13.39 -5.52 13.81
N LYS A 129 13.07 -6.76 14.08
CA LYS A 129 13.94 -7.90 13.83
C LYS A 129 14.28 -8.06 12.34
N VAL A 130 13.27 -8.14 11.46
CA VAL A 130 13.52 -8.34 10.02
C VAL A 130 14.21 -7.13 9.38
N LEU A 131 13.97 -5.93 9.89
CA LEU A 131 14.66 -4.71 9.46
C LEU A 131 16.16 -4.77 9.82
N HIS A 132 16.48 -5.18 11.03
CA HIS A 132 17.87 -5.36 11.48
C HIS A 132 18.59 -6.45 10.70
N GLU A 133 17.93 -7.60 10.48
CA GLU A 133 18.46 -8.69 9.66
C GLU A 133 18.75 -8.25 8.22
N TYR A 134 17.85 -7.48 7.63
CA TYR A 134 18.06 -6.90 6.29
C TYR A 134 19.29 -5.99 6.25
N LEU A 135 19.45 -5.08 7.21
CA LEU A 135 20.61 -4.20 7.29
C LEU A 135 21.92 -4.94 7.46
N LYS A 136 21.91 -6.06 8.21
CA LYS A 136 23.10 -6.93 8.36
C LYS A 136 23.51 -7.60 7.05
N GLY A 137 22.56 -7.81 6.14
CA GLY A 137 22.78 -8.43 4.85
C GLY A 137 23.24 -7.47 3.75
N LEU A 138 23.14 -6.14 3.94
CA LEU A 138 23.62 -5.14 3.01
C LEU A 138 25.16 -5.02 3.07
#